data_e91aa618f5bfde503f10fd1034f2a896
#
_entry.id   e91aa618f5bfde503f10fd1034f2a896
#
_cell.length_a   1.000
_cell.length_b   1.000
_cell.length_c   1.000
_cell.angle_alpha   90.00
_cell.angle_beta   90.00
_cell.angle_gamma   90.00
#
_symmetry.space_group_name_H-M   'P 1'
#
loop_
_entity.id
_entity.type
_entity.pdbx_description
1 polymer ?
#
loop_
_entity_poly.entity_id
_entity_poly.type
_entity_poly.pdbx_seq_one_letter_code
_entity_poly.pdbx_strand_id
1 'polypeptide(L)'
;IQPFLFRFHDMQFGLAHNGNLTNATSLKKELEERGAIFSATSDSEILAHLIRRSHNPSLMGKIKEALSLVKGGFAYILLFEDKLIAALDPNGFRPLSIGKMANGAVVVSSETCAFEVIGAEWIRDLKPGEIVIIDDKGIQYDSYTDDTQLAICSMEYIYFARPDSNIHGVNVHTARKRMGAQLAREFKHEADIVVGVPNSSLS
;
A
#
# COMPACT_ATOMS: atom_id res chain seq x y z
N ILE A 1 -8.56 13.37 4.83
CA ILE A 1 -9.04 12.08 5.37
C ILE A 1 -9.26 11.14 4.21
N GLN A 2 -8.78 9.92 4.30
CA GLN A 2 -9.02 8.84 3.35
C GLN A 2 -10.15 7.93 3.87
N PRO A 3 -10.88 7.22 2.98
CA PRO A 3 -10.73 7.23 1.52
C PRO A 3 -11.24 8.52 0.87
N PHE A 4 -10.64 8.88 -0.27
CA PHE A 4 -11.17 9.94 -1.13
C PHE A 4 -12.30 9.37 -2.00
N LEU A 5 -13.34 10.16 -2.23
CA LEU A 5 -14.43 9.80 -3.15
C LEU A 5 -14.36 10.70 -4.38
N PHE A 6 -14.14 10.07 -5.53
CA PHE A 6 -14.13 10.76 -6.83
C PHE A 6 -15.43 10.47 -7.58
N ARG A 7 -16.07 11.52 -8.07
CA ARG A 7 -17.27 11.46 -8.89
C ARG A 7 -17.04 12.21 -10.17
N PHE A 8 -16.94 11.46 -11.25
CA PHE A 8 -16.89 11.97 -12.60
C PHE A 8 -18.24 11.65 -13.30
N HIS A 9 -18.47 12.25 -14.47
CA HIS A 9 -19.73 12.03 -15.21
C HIS A 9 -20.00 10.55 -15.50
N ASP A 10 -18.96 9.79 -15.84
CA ASP A 10 -19.02 8.42 -16.34
C ASP A 10 -18.41 7.37 -15.38
N MET A 11 -17.89 7.82 -14.22
CA MET A 11 -17.17 6.95 -13.30
C MET A 11 -17.18 7.49 -11.87
N GLN A 12 -17.44 6.62 -10.92
CA GLN A 12 -17.31 6.92 -9.49
C GLN A 12 -16.48 5.85 -8.81
N PHE A 13 -15.58 6.24 -7.91
CA PHE A 13 -14.82 5.30 -7.08
C PHE A 13 -14.28 5.95 -5.80
N GLY A 14 -14.08 5.11 -4.79
CA GLY A 14 -13.30 5.45 -3.61
C GLY A 14 -11.84 5.11 -3.82
N LEU A 15 -10.92 5.89 -3.24
CA LEU A 15 -9.48 5.67 -3.33
C LEU A 15 -8.83 5.83 -1.97
N ALA A 16 -8.04 4.82 -1.57
CA ALA A 16 -7.14 4.89 -0.43
C ALA A 16 -5.70 4.65 -0.89
N HIS A 17 -4.75 5.33 -0.25
CA HIS A 17 -3.34 5.33 -0.60
C HIS A 17 -2.48 5.28 0.66
N ASN A 18 -1.61 4.31 0.74
CA ASN A 18 -0.51 4.27 1.69
C ASN A 18 0.81 4.43 0.93
N GLY A 19 1.48 5.56 1.11
CA GLY A 19 2.73 5.81 0.41
C GLY A 19 2.99 7.28 0.11
N ASN A 20 3.89 7.51 -0.83
CA ASN A 20 4.24 8.84 -1.31
C ASN A 20 4.77 8.78 -2.74
N LEU A 21 4.30 9.67 -3.60
CA LEU A 21 4.74 9.80 -4.98
C LEU A 21 5.92 10.77 -5.09
N THR A 22 7.03 10.30 -5.63
CA THR A 22 8.23 11.13 -5.82
C THR A 22 8.11 12.11 -6.98
N ASN A 23 7.24 11.83 -7.95
CA ASN A 23 6.95 12.72 -9.09
C ASN A 23 5.62 13.48 -8.97
N ALA A 24 5.05 13.57 -7.75
CA ALA A 24 3.77 14.21 -7.50
C ALA A 24 3.72 15.66 -8.01
N THR A 25 4.73 16.44 -7.69
CA THR A 25 4.78 17.88 -8.07
C THR A 25 4.76 18.09 -9.58
N SER A 26 5.53 17.32 -10.34
CA SER A 26 5.58 17.43 -11.80
C SER A 26 4.28 16.96 -12.44
N LEU A 27 3.72 15.83 -12.00
CA LEU A 27 2.44 15.33 -12.51
C LEU A 27 1.29 16.29 -12.18
N LYS A 28 1.26 16.84 -10.96
CA LYS A 28 0.24 17.80 -10.57
C LYS A 28 0.27 19.03 -11.47
N LYS A 29 1.46 19.62 -11.69
CA LYS A 29 1.64 20.77 -12.58
C LYS A 29 1.13 20.46 -14.00
N GLU A 30 1.53 19.34 -14.58
CA GLU A 30 1.09 18.94 -15.92
C GLU A 30 -0.44 18.77 -15.99
N LEU A 31 -1.04 18.16 -14.97
CA LEU A 31 -2.48 17.96 -14.89
C LEU A 31 -3.23 19.29 -14.76
N GLU A 32 -2.73 20.24 -13.94
CA GLU A 32 -3.30 21.59 -13.79
C GLU A 32 -3.21 22.39 -15.08
N GLU A 33 -2.08 22.37 -15.79
CA GLU A 33 -1.90 23.00 -17.11
C GLU A 33 -2.90 22.47 -18.14
N ARG A 34 -3.35 21.22 -17.98
CA ARG A 34 -4.40 20.60 -18.80
C ARG A 34 -5.80 20.77 -18.20
N GLY A 35 -5.99 21.64 -17.21
CA GLY A 35 -7.29 22.00 -16.64
C GLY A 35 -7.81 21.02 -15.56
N ALA A 36 -6.94 20.25 -14.90
CA ALA A 36 -7.34 19.52 -13.70
C ALA A 36 -7.49 20.49 -12.51
N ILE A 37 -8.49 20.27 -11.68
CA ILE A 37 -8.71 21.01 -10.45
C ILE A 37 -8.51 20.03 -9.29
N PHE A 38 -7.56 20.33 -8.43
CA PHE A 38 -7.29 19.52 -7.24
C PHE A 38 -8.04 20.06 -6.03
N SER A 39 -8.69 19.18 -5.30
CA SER A 39 -9.45 19.50 -4.08
C SER A 39 -8.61 19.42 -2.81
N ALA A 40 -7.50 18.69 -2.88
CA ALA A 40 -6.62 18.45 -1.75
C ALA A 40 -5.13 18.68 -2.11
N THR A 41 -4.31 18.72 -1.07
CA THR A 41 -2.84 18.75 -1.23
C THR A 41 -2.23 17.35 -1.35
N SER A 42 -3.06 16.30 -1.22
CA SER A 42 -2.63 14.91 -1.26
C SER A 42 -2.19 14.49 -2.67
N ASP A 43 -1.08 13.78 -2.75
CA ASP A 43 -0.59 13.14 -3.96
C ASP A 43 -1.51 12.00 -4.45
N SER A 44 -2.34 11.47 -3.57
CA SER A 44 -3.32 10.40 -3.90
C SER A 44 -4.30 10.82 -5.00
N GLU A 45 -4.68 12.11 -5.06
CA GLU A 45 -5.61 12.65 -6.05
C GLU A 45 -5.07 12.58 -7.48
N ILE A 46 -3.73 12.57 -7.64
CA ILE A 46 -3.06 12.48 -8.94
C ILE A 46 -3.48 11.23 -9.70
N LEU A 47 -3.50 10.07 -9.01
CA LEU A 47 -3.89 8.82 -9.65
C LEU A 47 -5.33 8.87 -10.21
N ALA A 48 -6.26 9.48 -9.47
CA ALA A 48 -7.65 9.63 -9.94
C ALA A 48 -7.74 10.49 -11.21
N HIS A 49 -6.99 11.59 -11.28
CA HIS A 49 -6.93 12.42 -12.48
C HIS A 49 -6.28 11.71 -13.67
N LEU A 50 -5.23 10.93 -13.44
CA LEU A 50 -4.60 10.12 -14.48
C LEU A 50 -5.56 9.06 -15.04
N ILE A 51 -6.25 8.31 -14.18
CA ILE A 51 -7.28 7.32 -14.58
C ILE A 51 -8.37 8.00 -15.41
N ARG A 52 -8.87 9.16 -14.97
CA ARG A 52 -9.93 9.90 -15.68
C ARG A 52 -9.50 10.38 -17.06
N ARG A 53 -8.24 10.76 -17.21
CA ARG A 53 -7.70 11.32 -18.46
C ARG A 53 -7.20 10.29 -19.45
N SER A 54 -7.02 9.05 -19.02
CA SER A 54 -6.63 7.97 -19.93
C SER A 54 -7.68 7.75 -21.03
N HIS A 55 -7.20 7.63 -22.25
CA HIS A 55 -8.04 7.31 -23.43
C HIS A 55 -8.18 5.80 -23.65
N ASN A 56 -7.64 4.97 -22.76
CA ASN A 56 -7.80 3.53 -22.88
C ASN A 56 -9.30 3.14 -22.81
N PRO A 57 -9.79 2.26 -23.69
CA PRO A 57 -11.21 1.91 -23.71
C PRO A 57 -11.68 1.10 -22.50
N SER A 58 -10.78 0.40 -21.82
CA SER A 58 -11.12 -0.42 -20.65
C SER A 58 -10.72 0.25 -19.35
N LEU A 59 -11.48 0.03 -18.28
CA LEU A 59 -11.16 0.53 -16.94
C LEU A 59 -9.78 0.02 -16.49
N MET A 60 -9.49 -1.26 -16.68
CA MET A 60 -8.20 -1.82 -16.28
C MET A 60 -7.04 -1.24 -17.08
N GLY A 61 -7.26 -0.98 -18.37
CA GLY A 61 -6.26 -0.28 -19.19
C GLY A 61 -5.99 1.14 -18.70
N LYS A 62 -7.04 1.89 -18.29
CA LYS A 62 -6.88 3.22 -17.68
C LYS A 62 -6.08 3.17 -16.38
N ILE A 63 -6.37 2.19 -15.54
CA ILE A 63 -5.66 2.01 -14.25
C ILE A 63 -4.20 1.64 -14.48
N LYS A 64 -3.91 0.69 -15.36
CA LYS A 64 -2.53 0.29 -15.71
C LYS A 64 -1.72 1.44 -16.27
N GLU A 65 -2.30 2.20 -17.20
CA GLU A 65 -1.67 3.40 -17.75
C GLU A 65 -1.37 4.43 -16.67
N ALA A 66 -2.32 4.72 -15.78
CA ALA A 66 -2.14 5.65 -14.69
C ALA A 66 -1.06 5.18 -13.70
N LEU A 67 -1.03 3.89 -13.33
CA LEU A 67 -0.04 3.30 -12.45
C LEU A 67 1.38 3.34 -13.05
N SER A 68 1.52 3.21 -14.37
CA SER A 68 2.82 3.29 -15.05
C SER A 68 3.41 4.70 -15.09
N LEU A 69 2.60 5.74 -14.89
CA LEU A 69 3.03 7.14 -14.87
C LEU A 69 3.48 7.61 -13.49
N VAL A 70 2.95 7.04 -12.42
CA VAL A 70 3.31 7.43 -11.05
C VAL A 70 4.61 6.74 -10.61
N LYS A 71 5.43 7.46 -9.85
CA LYS A 71 6.71 6.97 -9.30
C LYS A 71 6.75 7.18 -7.80
N GLY A 72 7.30 6.22 -7.08
CA GLY A 72 7.43 6.26 -5.62
C GLY A 72 7.05 4.93 -4.96
N GLY A 73 6.89 4.95 -3.65
CA GLY A 73 6.36 3.80 -2.91
C GLY A 73 4.88 3.98 -2.69
N PHE A 74 4.06 3.04 -3.12
CA PHE A 74 2.61 3.12 -2.95
C PHE A 74 1.92 1.77 -2.86
N ALA A 75 0.89 1.73 -2.03
CA ALA A 75 -0.13 0.72 -2.02
C ALA A 75 -1.49 1.41 -2.21
N TYR A 76 -2.16 1.14 -3.31
CA TYR A 76 -3.46 1.72 -3.64
C TYR A 76 -4.58 0.73 -3.47
N ILE A 77 -5.73 1.21 -2.98
CA ILE A 77 -7.01 0.50 -2.99
C ILE A 77 -8.04 1.41 -3.67
N LEU A 78 -8.68 0.89 -4.71
CA LEU A 78 -9.76 1.56 -5.44
C LEU A 78 -11.04 0.74 -5.29
N LEU A 79 -12.12 1.37 -4.82
CA LEU A 79 -13.43 0.75 -4.68
C LEU A 79 -14.38 1.32 -5.71
N PHE A 80 -14.75 0.51 -6.68
CA PHE A 80 -15.83 0.76 -7.64
C PHE A 80 -17.13 0.14 -7.16
N GLU A 81 -18.22 0.36 -7.87
CA GLU A 81 -19.54 -0.17 -7.51
C GLU A 81 -19.56 -1.70 -7.41
N ASP A 82 -18.88 -2.38 -8.33
CA ASP A 82 -18.92 -3.83 -8.51
C ASP A 82 -17.59 -4.54 -8.20
N LYS A 83 -16.52 -3.81 -7.83
CA LYS A 83 -15.21 -4.40 -7.59
C LYS A 83 -14.30 -3.58 -6.68
N LEU A 84 -13.44 -4.28 -5.98
CA LEU A 84 -12.28 -3.72 -5.28
C LEU A 84 -11.01 -4.02 -6.08
N ILE A 85 -10.17 -3.01 -6.28
CA ILE A 85 -8.89 -3.16 -6.97
C ILE A 85 -7.78 -2.72 -6.02
N ALA A 86 -6.80 -3.58 -5.81
CA ALA A 86 -5.60 -3.29 -5.04
C ALA A 86 -4.39 -3.29 -5.97
N ALA A 87 -3.47 -2.34 -5.79
CA ALA A 87 -2.26 -2.24 -6.61
C ALA A 87 -1.05 -1.88 -5.75
N LEU A 88 0.09 -2.51 -6.05
CA LEU A 88 1.35 -2.31 -5.33
C LEU A 88 2.41 -1.71 -6.25
N ASP A 89 3.26 -0.84 -5.70
CA ASP A 89 4.37 -0.25 -6.43
C ASP A 89 5.37 -1.30 -6.96
N PRO A 90 6.20 -0.97 -7.98
CA PRO A 90 7.10 -1.92 -8.63
C PRO A 90 8.21 -2.48 -7.73
N ASN A 91 8.40 -1.87 -6.56
CA ASN A 91 9.40 -2.30 -5.58
C ASN A 91 8.79 -2.93 -4.32
N GLY A 92 7.46 -2.84 -4.15
CA GLY A 92 6.79 -3.28 -2.93
C GLY A 92 7.31 -2.55 -1.69
N PHE A 93 7.59 -1.24 -1.81
CA PHE A 93 8.07 -0.43 -0.69
C PHE A 93 7.10 -0.42 0.48
N ARG A 94 5.79 -0.38 0.16
CA ARG A 94 4.72 -0.47 1.17
C ARG A 94 4.15 -1.87 1.20
N PRO A 95 3.86 -2.42 2.39
CA PRO A 95 3.22 -3.72 2.49
C PRO A 95 1.75 -3.65 2.03
N LEU A 96 1.29 -4.72 1.40
CA LEU A 96 -0.10 -4.94 1.09
C LEU A 96 -0.38 -6.44 1.03
N SER A 97 -1.41 -6.90 1.74
CA SER A 97 -1.73 -8.31 1.89
C SER A 97 -3.20 -8.57 1.64
N ILE A 98 -3.51 -9.81 1.27
CA ILE A 98 -4.87 -10.31 1.07
C ILE A 98 -5.18 -11.34 2.14
N GLY A 99 -6.36 -11.24 2.70
CA GLY A 99 -6.95 -12.21 3.61
C GLY A 99 -8.37 -12.60 3.18
N LYS A 100 -8.90 -13.63 3.80
CA LYS A 100 -10.26 -14.12 3.56
C LYS A 100 -10.97 -14.41 4.87
N MET A 101 -12.18 -13.96 5.00
CA MET A 101 -13.05 -14.25 6.12
C MET A 101 -13.75 -15.61 5.97
N ALA A 102 -14.24 -16.18 7.07
CA ALA A 102 -14.94 -17.46 7.08
C ALA A 102 -16.20 -17.48 6.18
N ASN A 103 -16.84 -16.33 5.99
CA ASN A 103 -18.00 -16.17 5.09
C ASN A 103 -17.61 -16.04 3.61
N GLY A 104 -16.31 -16.13 3.30
CA GLY A 104 -15.78 -16.02 1.93
C GLY A 104 -15.41 -14.61 1.48
N ALA A 105 -15.71 -13.57 2.27
CA ALA A 105 -15.35 -12.20 1.93
C ALA A 105 -13.82 -12.02 1.87
N VAL A 106 -13.35 -11.35 0.84
CA VAL A 106 -11.92 -11.03 0.66
C VAL A 106 -11.62 -9.68 1.28
N VAL A 107 -10.51 -9.60 1.99
CA VAL A 107 -10.04 -8.40 2.68
C VAL A 107 -8.65 -8.04 2.20
N VAL A 108 -8.38 -6.75 2.10
CA VAL A 108 -7.06 -6.22 1.74
C VAL A 108 -6.61 -5.27 2.84
N SER A 109 -5.37 -5.42 3.30
CA SER A 109 -4.80 -4.56 4.33
C SER A 109 -3.29 -4.38 4.14
N SER A 110 -2.78 -3.22 4.55
CA SER A 110 -1.33 -2.98 4.60
C SER A 110 -0.65 -3.84 5.67
N GLU A 111 -1.36 -4.17 6.77
CA GLU A 111 -0.79 -4.93 7.88
C GLU A 111 -1.60 -6.20 8.19
N THR A 112 -0.90 -7.31 8.39
CA THR A 112 -1.54 -8.61 8.67
C THR A 112 -2.23 -8.67 10.02
N CYS A 113 -1.82 -7.86 10.99
CA CYS A 113 -2.51 -7.76 12.28
C CYS A 113 -3.98 -7.34 12.16
N ALA A 114 -4.36 -6.63 11.09
CA ALA A 114 -5.74 -6.28 10.84
C ALA A 114 -6.62 -7.52 10.57
N PHE A 115 -6.06 -8.56 9.96
CA PHE A 115 -6.79 -9.80 9.68
C PHE A 115 -7.19 -10.52 10.97
N GLU A 116 -6.29 -10.60 11.95
CA GLU A 116 -6.58 -11.22 13.25
C GLU A 116 -7.74 -10.51 13.97
N VAL A 117 -7.75 -9.17 13.93
CA VAL A 117 -8.80 -8.36 14.60
C VAL A 117 -10.18 -8.63 14.03
N ILE A 118 -10.29 -8.90 12.73
CA ILE A 118 -11.58 -9.13 12.06
C ILE A 118 -11.89 -10.62 11.83
N GLY A 119 -11.02 -11.53 12.29
CA GLY A 119 -11.19 -12.96 12.09
C GLY A 119 -11.02 -13.41 10.64
N ALA A 120 -10.15 -12.74 9.89
CA ALA A 120 -9.78 -13.15 8.53
C ALA A 120 -8.49 -13.97 8.55
N GLU A 121 -8.40 -14.96 7.67
CA GLU A 121 -7.19 -15.73 7.43
C GLU A 121 -6.33 -15.04 6.38
N TRP A 122 -5.02 -14.91 6.63
CA TRP A 122 -4.07 -14.40 5.66
C TRP A 122 -3.90 -15.38 4.50
N ILE A 123 -3.93 -14.87 3.27
CA ILE A 123 -3.68 -15.66 2.05
C ILE A 123 -2.24 -15.46 1.60
N ARG A 124 -1.86 -14.21 1.29
CA ARG A 124 -0.51 -13.83 0.85
C ARG A 124 -0.32 -12.32 0.80
N ASP A 125 0.92 -11.92 0.68
CA ASP A 125 1.29 -10.55 0.32
C ASP A 125 1.17 -10.33 -1.20
N LEU A 126 0.90 -9.10 -1.63
CA LEU A 126 0.97 -8.72 -3.04
C LEU A 126 2.43 -8.71 -3.50
N LYS A 127 2.62 -9.02 -4.78
CA LYS A 127 3.93 -8.91 -5.42
C LYS A 127 4.15 -7.47 -5.93
N PRO A 128 5.41 -7.02 -6.04
CA PRO A 128 5.74 -5.77 -6.71
C PRO A 128 5.12 -5.68 -8.11
N GLY A 129 4.52 -4.53 -8.45
CA GLY A 129 3.87 -4.30 -9.75
C GLY A 129 2.54 -5.03 -9.97
N GLU A 130 2.04 -5.73 -8.95
CA GLU A 130 0.81 -6.51 -9.07
C GLU A 130 -0.44 -5.65 -8.90
N ILE A 131 -1.49 -6.06 -9.64
CA ILE A 131 -2.87 -5.60 -9.45
C ILE A 131 -3.71 -6.81 -9.05
N VAL A 132 -4.53 -6.64 -8.03
CA VAL A 132 -5.52 -7.63 -7.60
C VAL A 132 -6.90 -7.05 -7.79
N ILE A 133 -7.77 -7.80 -8.48
CA ILE A 133 -9.15 -7.44 -8.73
C ILE A 133 -10.04 -8.41 -7.96
N ILE A 134 -10.95 -7.89 -7.17
CA ILE A 134 -11.87 -8.64 -6.34
C ILE A 134 -13.28 -8.21 -6.73
N ASP A 135 -14.05 -9.14 -7.28
CA ASP A 135 -15.43 -8.94 -7.73
C ASP A 135 -16.30 -10.16 -7.41
N ASP A 136 -17.50 -10.25 -7.97
CA ASP A 136 -18.44 -11.36 -7.80
C ASP A 136 -17.91 -12.69 -8.39
N LYS A 137 -16.92 -12.66 -9.28
CA LYS A 137 -16.25 -13.83 -9.86
C LYS A 137 -15.08 -14.33 -9.01
N GLY A 138 -14.72 -13.58 -7.97
CA GLY A 138 -13.63 -13.92 -7.04
C GLY A 138 -12.41 -13.03 -7.16
N ILE A 139 -11.24 -13.60 -6.94
CA ILE A 139 -9.96 -12.89 -6.97
C ILE A 139 -9.27 -13.15 -8.31
N GLN A 140 -8.92 -12.08 -9.00
CA GLN A 140 -8.12 -12.12 -10.22
C GLN A 140 -6.82 -11.37 -10.00
N TYR A 141 -5.75 -11.84 -10.61
CA TYR A 141 -4.41 -11.28 -10.49
C TYR A 141 -3.93 -10.79 -11.84
N ASP A 142 -3.32 -9.62 -11.87
CA ASP A 142 -2.80 -8.98 -13.07
C ASP A 142 -1.53 -8.19 -12.72
N SER A 143 -0.83 -7.65 -13.70
CA SER A 143 0.35 -6.81 -13.52
C SER A 143 0.27 -5.59 -14.43
N TYR A 144 0.81 -4.47 -14.00
CA TYR A 144 0.94 -3.28 -14.84
C TYR A 144 2.37 -3.03 -15.31
N THR A 145 3.33 -3.77 -14.78
CA THR A 145 4.74 -3.71 -15.19
C THR A 145 5.45 -5.03 -14.88
N ASP A 146 6.42 -5.37 -15.70
CA ASP A 146 7.35 -6.50 -15.49
C ASP A 146 8.70 -6.04 -14.93
N ASP A 147 8.96 -4.72 -14.91
CA ASP A 147 10.16 -4.13 -14.30
C ASP A 147 9.96 -3.99 -12.80
N THR A 148 10.19 -5.07 -12.07
CA THR A 148 9.92 -5.17 -10.64
C THR A 148 11.13 -5.68 -9.86
N GLN A 149 11.34 -5.11 -8.66
CA GLN A 149 12.36 -5.56 -7.72
C GLN A 149 11.86 -5.39 -6.29
N LEU A 150 11.73 -6.46 -5.54
CA LEU A 150 11.34 -6.36 -4.14
C LEU A 150 12.37 -5.59 -3.32
N ALA A 151 11.96 -4.46 -2.75
CA ALA A 151 12.78 -3.56 -1.94
C ALA A 151 11.94 -2.95 -0.80
N ILE A 152 11.60 -3.78 0.18
CA ILE A 152 10.76 -3.37 1.32
C ILE A 152 11.41 -2.22 2.08
N CYS A 153 10.61 -1.22 2.43
CA CYS A 153 11.08 -0.14 3.28
C CYS A 153 11.46 -0.67 4.67
N SER A 154 12.73 -0.51 5.06
CA SER A 154 13.21 -0.96 6.38
C SER A 154 12.47 -0.29 7.55
N MET A 155 11.91 0.91 7.33
CA MET A 155 11.12 1.62 8.33
C MET A 155 9.84 0.89 8.72
N GLU A 156 9.32 0.00 7.88
CA GLU A 156 8.20 -0.86 8.26
C GLU A 156 8.56 -1.74 9.46
N TYR A 157 9.76 -2.32 9.47
CA TYR A 157 10.23 -3.13 10.60
C TYR A 157 10.67 -2.28 11.78
N ILE A 158 11.31 -1.11 11.54
CA ILE A 158 11.88 -0.27 12.59
C ILE A 158 10.77 0.48 13.34
N TYR A 159 9.79 1.05 12.62
CA TYR A 159 8.89 2.02 13.23
C TYR A 159 7.42 1.90 12.80
N PHE A 160 7.10 1.71 11.49
CA PHE A 160 5.73 1.89 11.02
C PHE A 160 4.79 0.77 11.43
N ALA A 161 5.17 -0.50 11.18
CA ALA A 161 4.27 -1.62 11.38
C ALA A 161 4.07 -1.97 12.86
N ARG A 162 2.92 -2.49 13.20
CA ARG A 162 2.65 -3.04 14.53
C ARG A 162 3.53 -4.29 14.79
N PRO A 163 3.96 -4.51 16.04
CA PRO A 163 4.84 -5.65 16.36
C PRO A 163 4.26 -7.03 16.01
N ASP A 164 2.94 -7.18 16.06
CA ASP A 164 2.22 -8.41 15.74
C ASP A 164 2.02 -8.64 14.24
N SER A 165 2.35 -7.66 13.38
CA SER A 165 2.28 -7.83 11.93
C SER A 165 3.41 -8.72 11.39
N ASN A 166 3.10 -9.42 10.29
CA ASN A 166 4.07 -10.13 9.47
C ASN A 166 4.18 -9.43 8.10
N ILE A 167 5.40 -9.20 7.63
CA ILE A 167 5.69 -8.59 6.34
C ILE A 167 6.63 -9.54 5.60
N HIS A 168 6.21 -10.06 4.46
CA HIS A 168 6.96 -11.03 3.65
C HIS A 168 7.55 -12.19 4.48
N GLY A 169 6.73 -12.75 5.38
CA GLY A 169 7.11 -13.89 6.23
C GLY A 169 8.00 -13.55 7.43
N VAL A 170 8.31 -12.28 7.67
CA VAL A 170 9.08 -11.84 8.83
C VAL A 170 8.17 -11.11 9.82
N ASN A 171 8.08 -11.64 11.04
CA ASN A 171 7.34 -10.98 12.12
C ASN A 171 8.10 -9.74 12.61
N VAL A 172 7.39 -8.61 12.73
CA VAL A 172 7.98 -7.30 13.08
C VAL A 172 8.59 -7.30 14.47
N HIS A 173 7.91 -7.89 15.48
CA HIS A 173 8.47 -8.02 16.83
C HIS A 173 9.78 -8.81 16.83
N THR A 174 9.82 -9.93 16.11
CA THR A 174 11.05 -10.74 15.99
C THR A 174 12.18 -9.96 15.31
N ALA A 175 11.87 -9.18 14.28
CA ALA A 175 12.86 -8.32 13.63
C ALA A 175 13.43 -7.26 14.61
N ARG A 176 12.55 -6.59 15.36
CA ARG A 176 12.96 -5.59 16.38
C ARG A 176 13.80 -6.21 17.50
N LYS A 177 13.43 -7.39 18.00
CA LYS A 177 14.26 -8.13 18.98
C LYS A 177 15.66 -8.43 18.45
N ARG A 178 15.77 -8.85 17.19
CA ARG A 178 17.08 -9.09 16.55
C ARG A 178 17.90 -7.80 16.43
N MET A 179 17.28 -6.69 16.08
CA MET A 179 17.94 -5.38 16.05
C MET A 179 18.42 -4.95 17.43
N GLY A 180 17.58 -5.08 18.46
CA GLY A 180 17.96 -4.78 19.84
C GLY A 180 19.11 -5.66 20.36
N ALA A 181 19.06 -6.96 20.07
CA ALA A 181 20.15 -7.87 20.43
C ALA A 181 21.47 -7.52 19.70
N GLN A 182 21.40 -7.07 18.46
CA GLN A 182 22.58 -6.62 17.71
C GLN A 182 23.12 -5.30 18.30
N LEU A 183 22.25 -4.35 18.59
CA LEU A 183 22.62 -3.08 19.24
C LEU A 183 23.35 -3.32 20.57
N ALA A 184 22.87 -4.24 21.39
CA ALA A 184 23.52 -4.58 22.67
C ALA A 184 24.92 -5.22 22.51
N ARG A 185 25.17 -5.89 21.37
CA ARG A 185 26.51 -6.42 21.04
C ARG A 185 27.47 -5.33 20.56
N GLU A 186 26.98 -4.37 19.79
CA GLU A 186 27.78 -3.28 19.22
C GLU A 186 28.04 -2.18 20.24
N PHE A 187 27.08 -1.94 21.14
CA PHE A 187 27.10 -0.85 22.11
C PHE A 187 27.04 -1.42 23.52
N LYS A 188 28.21 -1.78 24.06
CA LYS A 188 28.31 -2.33 25.40
C LYS A 188 28.44 -1.19 26.42
N HIS A 189 27.39 -0.95 27.17
CA HIS A 189 27.38 -0.05 28.31
C HIS A 189 26.95 -0.79 29.58
N GLU A 190 27.62 -0.51 30.68
CA GLU A 190 27.15 -0.90 32.02
C GLU A 190 26.01 0.05 32.39
N ALA A 191 24.86 -0.50 32.78
CA ALA A 191 23.71 0.24 33.22
C ALA A 191 22.91 -0.56 34.24
N ASP A 192 22.39 0.12 35.24
CA ASP A 192 21.53 -0.49 36.27
C ASP A 192 20.11 -0.75 35.71
N ILE A 193 19.69 0.08 34.77
CA ILE A 193 18.35 0.01 34.16
C ILE A 193 18.43 0.33 32.66
N VAL A 194 17.68 -0.43 31.86
CA VAL A 194 17.45 -0.14 30.45
C VAL A 194 15.97 0.17 30.25
N VAL A 195 15.67 1.32 29.65
CA VAL A 195 14.30 1.78 29.39
C VAL A 195 14.11 1.99 27.89
N GLY A 196 13.13 1.28 27.34
CA GLY A 196 12.76 1.44 25.94
C GLY A 196 11.86 2.66 25.73
N VAL A 197 12.17 3.47 24.71
CA VAL A 197 11.25 4.53 24.27
C VAL A 197 10.15 3.91 23.40
N PRO A 198 8.85 4.03 23.77
CA PRO A 198 7.77 3.47 22.98
C PRO A 198 7.70 4.04 21.55
N ASN A 199 7.19 3.26 20.56
CA ASN A 199 6.75 1.85 20.71
C ASN A 199 7.78 0.86 20.18
N SER A 200 8.68 1.26 19.27
CA SER A 200 9.61 0.36 18.55
C SER A 200 10.55 -0.42 19.46
N SER A 201 11.03 0.22 20.54
CA SER A 201 11.99 -0.36 21.46
C SER A 201 11.38 -1.24 22.58
N LEU A 202 10.05 -1.42 22.59
CA LEU A 202 9.38 -2.31 23.55
C LEU A 202 9.39 -3.79 23.13
N SER A 203 9.90 -4.10 21.95
CA SER A 203 9.96 -5.47 21.41
C SER A 203 11.12 -6.29 21.92
#